data_f7c4546c280db79783003f76efdc80e4
#
_entry.id   f7c4546c280db79783003f76efdc80e4
#
_cell.length_a   1.000
_cell.length_b   1.000
_cell.length_c   1.000
_cell.angle_alpha   90.00
_cell.angle_beta   90.00
_cell.angle_gamma   90.00
#
_symmetry.space_group_name_H-M   'P 1'
#
loop_
_entity.id
_entity.type
_entity.pdbx_description
1 polymer ?
#
loop_
_entity_poly.entity_id
_entity_poly.type
_entity_poly.pdbx_seq_one_letter_code
_entity_poly.pdbx_strand_id
1 'polypeptide(L)'
;MAQYAMYAYCFFAILSLVNTVCGSLGVAVNIPSILLTIKQWVLMLAPIALWGTFRLIQPRNEKLLRRCCEVMVFYYVFSFVLSICFKFNLIPMTQNGLITRTATILTWTVNSIGLLSVIASLIAGCHLGRKHKGSMHQLGTALILVFIVWLICVNILPTTMFYLLGISHPTAFTCVNMFSAFSNTLVYIYAYYRMYRTINN
;
A
#
# COMPACT_ATOMS: atom_id res chain seq x y z
N MET A 1 -5.49 4.81 19.59
CA MET A 1 -5.18 5.26 18.21
C MET A 1 -4.97 4.10 17.24
N ALA A 2 -4.05 3.17 17.49
CA ALA A 2 -3.75 2.06 16.56
C ALA A 2 -4.98 1.19 16.21
N GLN A 3 -5.90 0.97 17.16
CA GLN A 3 -7.13 0.20 16.95
C GLN A 3 -8.05 0.86 15.92
N TYR A 4 -8.32 2.15 16.08
CA TYR A 4 -9.15 2.89 15.13
C TYR A 4 -8.52 2.99 13.74
N ALA A 5 -7.20 3.19 13.68
CA ALA A 5 -6.45 3.19 12.43
C ALA A 5 -6.58 1.83 11.71
N MET A 6 -6.48 0.72 12.45
CA MET A 6 -6.62 -0.62 11.90
C MET A 6 -8.04 -0.87 11.36
N TYR A 7 -9.09 -0.56 12.12
CA TYR A 7 -10.46 -0.76 11.66
C TYR A 7 -10.81 0.13 10.47
N ALA A 8 -10.40 1.40 10.51
CA ALA A 8 -10.58 2.32 9.38
C ALA A 8 -9.86 1.80 8.13
N TYR A 9 -8.62 1.33 8.28
CA TYR A 9 -7.87 0.73 7.16
C TYR A 9 -8.61 -0.48 6.58
N CYS A 10 -9.04 -1.44 7.40
CA CYS A 10 -9.76 -2.64 6.95
C CYS A 10 -11.04 -2.26 6.19
N PHE A 11 -11.86 -1.37 6.75
CA PHE A 11 -13.10 -0.95 6.11
C PHE A 11 -12.85 -0.33 4.73
N PHE A 12 -11.94 0.63 4.64
CA PHE A 12 -11.68 1.32 3.38
C PHE A 12 -10.87 0.46 2.38
N ALA A 13 -10.05 -0.49 2.85
CA ALA A 13 -9.37 -1.45 2.00
C ALA A 13 -10.38 -2.41 1.34
N ILE A 14 -11.36 -2.91 2.10
CA ILE A 14 -12.45 -3.74 1.56
C ILE A 14 -13.32 -2.94 0.59
N LEU A 15 -13.68 -1.71 0.94
CA LEU A 15 -14.42 -0.82 0.03
C LEU A 15 -13.66 -0.57 -1.27
N SER A 16 -12.34 -0.39 -1.19
CA SER A 16 -11.47 -0.25 -2.36
C SER A 16 -11.47 -1.50 -3.22
N LEU A 17 -11.39 -2.67 -2.59
CA LEU A 17 -11.43 -3.96 -3.28
C LEU A 17 -12.76 -4.16 -4.02
N VAL A 18 -13.89 -3.93 -3.34
CA VAL A 18 -15.23 -4.01 -3.95
C VAL A 18 -15.34 -3.09 -5.16
N ASN A 19 -14.90 -1.82 -5.02
CA ASN A 19 -14.93 -0.87 -6.12
C ASN A 19 -14.07 -1.34 -7.32
N THR A 20 -12.90 -1.92 -7.07
CA THR A 20 -12.01 -2.44 -8.12
C THR A 20 -12.64 -3.64 -8.82
N VAL A 21 -13.22 -4.58 -8.07
CA VAL A 21 -13.87 -5.76 -8.62
C VAL A 21 -15.09 -5.37 -9.44
N CYS A 22 -15.98 -4.53 -8.92
CA CYS A 22 -17.16 -4.05 -9.64
C CYS A 22 -16.76 -3.30 -10.92
N GLY A 23 -15.78 -2.41 -10.86
CA GLY A 23 -15.26 -1.70 -12.03
C GLY A 23 -14.69 -2.64 -13.08
N SER A 24 -13.97 -3.69 -12.66
CA SER A 24 -13.44 -4.73 -13.56
C SER A 24 -14.53 -5.57 -14.23
N LEU A 25 -15.69 -5.72 -13.58
CA LEU A 25 -16.85 -6.42 -14.12
C LEU A 25 -17.79 -5.50 -14.94
N GLY A 26 -17.42 -4.23 -15.14
CA GLY A 26 -18.27 -3.25 -15.84
C GLY A 26 -19.49 -2.81 -15.03
N VAL A 27 -19.54 -3.12 -13.73
CA VAL A 27 -20.64 -2.71 -12.85
C VAL A 27 -20.32 -1.33 -12.29
N ALA A 28 -21.11 -0.32 -12.68
CA ALA A 28 -20.98 1.03 -12.16
C ALA A 28 -21.46 1.08 -10.69
N VAL A 29 -20.52 1.20 -9.76
CA VAL A 29 -20.82 1.48 -8.34
C VAL A 29 -20.85 2.99 -8.15
N ASN A 30 -22.02 3.53 -7.86
CA ASN A 30 -22.20 4.97 -7.68
C ASN A 30 -21.73 5.38 -6.26
N ILE A 31 -20.40 5.42 -6.06
CA ILE A 31 -19.81 5.86 -4.79
C ILE A 31 -19.64 7.38 -4.84
N PRO A 32 -20.15 8.14 -3.87
CA PRO A 32 -19.95 9.57 -3.81
C PRO A 32 -18.47 9.95 -3.86
N SER A 33 -18.11 10.96 -4.65
CA SER A 33 -16.71 11.39 -4.86
C SER A 33 -16.01 11.76 -3.55
N ILE A 34 -16.77 12.29 -2.59
CA ILE A 34 -16.27 12.61 -1.25
C ILE A 34 -15.82 11.34 -0.49
N LEU A 35 -16.59 10.26 -0.60
CA LEU A 35 -16.25 8.97 0.02
C LEU A 35 -15.00 8.34 -0.62
N LEU A 36 -14.85 8.48 -1.93
CA LEU A 36 -13.63 8.05 -2.63
C LEU A 36 -12.39 8.83 -2.16
N THR A 37 -12.54 10.13 -1.92
CA THR A 37 -11.46 10.96 -1.38
C THR A 37 -11.11 10.57 0.05
N ILE A 38 -12.10 10.42 0.92
CA ILE A 38 -11.90 9.97 2.30
C ILE A 38 -11.23 8.59 2.31
N LYS A 39 -11.69 7.66 1.48
CA LYS A 39 -11.08 6.33 1.31
C LYS A 39 -9.58 6.44 1.02
N GLN A 40 -9.21 7.22 0.02
CA GLN A 40 -7.81 7.39 -0.37
C GLN A 40 -6.96 7.95 0.77
N TRP A 41 -7.46 8.95 1.48
CA TRP A 41 -6.73 9.56 2.59
C TRP A 41 -6.59 8.62 3.79
N VAL A 42 -7.64 7.88 4.13
CA VAL A 42 -7.58 6.91 5.24
C VAL A 42 -6.59 5.77 4.93
N LEU A 43 -6.55 5.27 3.69
CA LEU A 43 -5.59 4.26 3.27
C LEU A 43 -4.13 4.73 3.33
N MET A 44 -3.88 6.04 3.40
CA MET A 44 -2.54 6.62 3.61
C MET A 44 -2.29 6.96 5.09
N LEU A 45 -3.26 7.55 5.78
CA LEU A 45 -3.11 8.00 7.17
C LEU A 45 -3.06 6.85 8.18
N ALA A 46 -3.84 5.78 7.95
CA ALA A 46 -3.85 4.63 8.86
C ALA A 46 -2.48 3.91 8.92
N PRO A 47 -1.79 3.63 7.80
CA PRO A 47 -0.41 3.16 7.83
C PRO A 47 0.57 4.10 8.54
N ILE A 48 0.44 5.42 8.37
CA ILE A 48 1.27 6.39 9.10
C ILE A 48 1.11 6.21 10.60
N ALA A 49 -0.14 6.12 11.08
CA ALA A 49 -0.42 5.91 12.49
C ALA A 49 0.13 4.58 13.00
N LEU A 50 -0.03 3.49 12.24
CA LEU A 50 0.45 2.16 12.62
C LEU A 50 1.98 2.08 12.65
N TRP A 51 2.67 2.48 11.58
CA TRP A 51 4.13 2.48 11.51
C TRP A 51 4.76 3.47 12.48
N GLY A 52 4.14 4.65 12.66
CA GLY A 52 4.57 5.65 13.63
C GLY A 52 4.48 5.13 15.07
N THR A 53 3.34 4.53 15.45
CA THR A 53 3.17 3.92 16.78
C THR A 53 4.14 2.75 16.97
N PHE A 54 4.28 1.89 15.96
CA PHE A 54 5.22 0.76 16.01
C PHE A 54 6.67 1.23 16.21
N ARG A 55 7.09 2.32 15.52
CA ARG A 55 8.40 2.95 15.73
C ARG A 55 8.62 3.43 17.17
N LEU A 56 7.58 4.01 17.79
CA LEU A 56 7.70 4.54 19.15
C LEU A 56 7.90 3.47 20.22
N ILE A 57 7.32 2.29 20.04
CA ILE A 57 7.46 1.18 20.98
C ILE A 57 8.77 0.39 20.80
N GLN A 58 9.49 0.60 19.68
CA GLN A 58 10.75 -0.11 19.45
C GLN A 58 11.86 0.36 20.38
N PRO A 59 12.65 -0.57 20.98
CA PRO A 59 13.80 -0.23 21.78
C PRO A 59 14.82 0.60 20.99
N ARG A 60 15.57 1.47 21.68
CA ARG A 60 16.58 2.35 21.04
C ARG A 60 17.72 1.58 20.36
N ASN A 61 18.01 0.37 20.78
CA ASN A 61 19.04 -0.50 20.20
C ASN A 61 18.61 -1.14 18.86
N GLU A 62 17.32 -1.14 18.53
CA GLU A 62 16.78 -1.64 17.25
C GLU A 62 16.87 -0.59 16.12
N LYS A 63 18.09 -0.09 15.87
CA LYS A 63 18.33 1.00 14.90
C LYS A 63 17.83 0.68 13.49
N LEU A 64 18.06 -0.55 13.00
CA LEU A 64 17.64 -0.96 11.66
C LEU A 64 16.12 -0.92 11.52
N LEU A 65 15.38 -1.53 12.47
CA LEU A 65 13.93 -1.57 12.45
C LEU A 65 13.31 -0.16 12.51
N ARG A 66 13.88 0.71 13.36
CA ARG A 66 13.45 2.11 13.44
C ARG A 66 13.64 2.86 12.13
N ARG A 67 14.76 2.64 11.42
CA ARG A 67 15.00 3.22 10.09
C ARG A 67 14.00 2.72 9.06
N CYS A 68 13.70 1.42 9.06
CA CYS A 68 12.64 0.89 8.18
C CYS A 68 11.28 1.54 8.46
N CYS A 69 10.89 1.71 9.73
CA CYS A 69 9.65 2.42 10.08
C CYS A 69 9.67 3.89 9.60
N GLU A 70 10.81 4.60 9.72
CA GLU A 70 10.97 5.97 9.24
C GLU A 70 10.75 6.07 7.72
N VAL A 71 11.33 5.14 6.95
CA VAL A 71 11.13 5.08 5.49
C VAL A 71 9.66 4.85 5.14
N MET A 72 8.98 3.93 5.87
CA MET A 72 7.55 3.65 5.65
C MET A 72 6.68 4.86 5.96
N VAL A 73 6.90 5.51 7.11
CA VAL A 73 6.17 6.73 7.48
C VAL A 73 6.41 7.83 6.45
N PHE A 74 7.67 8.05 6.06
CA PHE A 74 8.02 9.05 5.06
C PHE A 74 7.30 8.81 3.72
N TYR A 75 7.28 7.57 3.23
CA TYR A 75 6.56 7.21 2.00
C TYR A 75 5.08 7.59 2.07
N TYR A 76 4.38 7.18 3.14
CA TYR A 76 2.95 7.45 3.27
C TYR A 76 2.65 8.94 3.48
N VAL A 77 3.48 9.66 4.25
CA VAL A 77 3.34 11.12 4.41
C VAL A 77 3.56 11.84 3.09
N PHE A 78 4.61 11.49 2.35
CA PHE A 78 4.89 12.10 1.06
C PHE A 78 3.77 11.83 0.04
N SER A 79 3.28 10.58 -0.03
CA SER A 79 2.16 10.20 -0.89
C SER A 79 0.87 10.93 -0.52
N PHE A 80 0.61 11.11 0.79
CA PHE A 80 -0.55 11.85 1.28
C PHE A 80 -0.49 13.32 0.90
N VAL A 81 0.63 14.00 1.13
CA VAL A 81 0.84 15.41 0.76
C VAL A 81 0.65 15.59 -0.75
N LEU A 82 1.26 14.72 -1.55
CA LEU A 82 1.14 14.79 -3.00
C LEU A 82 -0.30 14.56 -3.48
N SER A 83 -1.03 13.63 -2.86
CA SER A 83 -2.46 13.40 -3.13
C SER A 83 -3.29 14.66 -2.87
N ILE A 84 -2.98 15.40 -1.80
CA ILE A 84 -3.62 16.69 -1.50
C ILE A 84 -3.28 17.72 -2.59
N CYS A 85 -1.99 17.85 -2.96
CA CYS A 85 -1.56 18.80 -3.98
C CYS A 85 -2.26 18.57 -5.33
N PHE A 86 -2.41 17.32 -5.75
CA PHE A 86 -3.14 16.99 -6.97
C PHE A 86 -4.65 17.22 -6.81
N LYS A 87 -5.24 16.87 -5.67
CA LYS A 87 -6.69 17.02 -5.44
C LYS A 87 -7.13 18.49 -5.47
N PHE A 88 -6.31 19.39 -4.94
CA PHE A 88 -6.59 20.82 -4.91
C PHE A 88 -6.00 21.60 -6.10
N ASN A 89 -5.52 20.89 -7.14
CA ASN A 89 -4.89 21.48 -8.33
C ASN A 89 -3.71 22.44 -8.01
N LEU A 90 -3.05 22.26 -6.87
CA LEU A 90 -1.83 23.01 -6.55
C LEU A 90 -0.69 22.62 -7.50
N ILE A 91 -0.74 21.40 -8.02
CA ILE A 91 0.12 20.89 -9.07
C ILE A 91 -0.79 20.34 -10.17
N PRO A 92 -0.86 20.98 -11.34
CA PRO A 92 -1.74 20.53 -12.41
C PRO A 92 -1.24 19.17 -12.95
N MET A 93 -2.12 18.16 -12.94
CA MET A 93 -1.81 16.85 -13.52
C MET A 93 -1.77 16.88 -15.03
N THR A 94 -2.69 17.65 -15.64
CA THR A 94 -2.81 17.76 -17.09
C THR A 94 -2.87 19.22 -17.52
N GLN A 95 -2.24 19.52 -18.63
CA GLN A 95 -2.34 20.79 -19.32
C GLN A 95 -2.57 20.52 -20.81
N ASN A 96 -3.62 21.12 -21.38
CA ASN A 96 -4.02 20.89 -22.78
C ASN A 96 -4.23 19.40 -23.12
N GLY A 97 -4.76 18.62 -22.20
CA GLY A 97 -4.99 17.17 -22.36
C GLY A 97 -3.75 16.28 -22.22
N LEU A 98 -2.57 16.85 -22.00
CA LEU A 98 -1.33 16.12 -21.78
C LEU A 98 -0.89 16.15 -20.31
N ILE A 99 -0.29 15.06 -19.85
CA ILE A 99 0.28 14.98 -18.49
C ILE A 99 1.44 15.97 -18.38
N THR A 100 1.43 16.82 -17.36
CA THR A 100 2.50 17.79 -17.15
C THR A 100 3.82 17.10 -16.80
N ARG A 101 4.94 17.69 -17.22
CA ARG A 101 6.28 17.20 -16.90
C ARG A 101 6.48 17.11 -15.38
N THR A 102 5.98 18.09 -14.63
CA THR A 102 6.03 18.11 -13.17
C THR A 102 5.26 16.94 -12.56
N ALA A 103 4.04 16.66 -13.02
CA ALA A 103 3.26 15.52 -12.56
C ALA A 103 3.95 14.19 -12.86
N THR A 104 4.55 14.07 -14.05
CA THR A 104 5.34 12.88 -14.43
C THR A 104 6.52 12.67 -13.48
N ILE A 105 7.34 13.69 -13.24
CA ILE A 105 8.52 13.60 -12.33
C ILE A 105 8.08 13.23 -10.93
N LEU A 106 7.02 13.85 -10.40
CA LEU A 106 6.50 13.55 -9.06
C LEU A 106 5.96 12.13 -8.95
N THR A 107 5.26 11.64 -9.97
CA THR A 107 4.78 10.24 -10.02
C THR A 107 5.93 9.26 -10.01
N TRP A 108 6.98 9.49 -10.80
CA TRP A 108 8.21 8.67 -10.79
C TRP A 108 8.90 8.70 -9.42
N THR A 109 8.96 9.87 -8.78
CA THR A 109 9.53 10.02 -7.44
C THR A 109 8.74 9.20 -6.41
N VAL A 110 7.39 9.28 -6.41
CA VAL A 110 6.55 8.46 -5.53
C VAL A 110 6.78 6.98 -5.75
N ASN A 111 6.82 6.54 -6.99
CA ASN A 111 7.04 5.13 -7.33
C ASN A 111 8.41 4.65 -6.84
N SER A 112 9.46 5.47 -6.99
CA SER A 112 10.81 5.14 -6.50
C SER A 112 10.85 5.05 -4.97
N ILE A 113 10.23 6.00 -4.26
CA ILE A 113 10.12 5.95 -2.79
C ILE A 113 9.25 4.77 -2.37
N GLY A 114 8.19 4.46 -3.15
CA GLY A 114 7.35 3.28 -2.96
C GLY A 114 8.15 1.98 -3.03
N LEU A 115 9.03 1.83 -4.00
CA LEU A 115 9.94 0.68 -4.10
C LEU A 115 10.85 0.58 -2.87
N LEU A 116 11.43 1.70 -2.43
CA LEU A 116 12.25 1.74 -1.21
C LEU A 116 11.44 1.34 0.03
N SER A 117 10.17 1.74 0.13
CA SER A 117 9.29 1.35 1.24
C SER A 117 9.01 -0.16 1.26
N VAL A 118 8.79 -0.76 0.10
CA VAL A 118 8.59 -2.22 -0.02
C VAL A 118 9.86 -2.98 0.38
N ILE A 119 11.04 -2.51 -0.04
CA ILE A 119 12.33 -3.06 0.39
C ILE A 119 12.52 -2.90 1.91
N ALA A 120 12.19 -1.74 2.47
CA ALA A 120 12.25 -1.51 3.91
C ALA A 120 11.33 -2.46 4.69
N SER A 121 10.12 -2.75 4.18
CA SER A 121 9.22 -3.73 4.79
C SER A 121 9.80 -5.15 4.76
N LEU A 122 10.46 -5.55 3.68
CA LEU A 122 11.17 -6.83 3.58
C LEU A 122 12.31 -6.92 4.59
N ILE A 123 13.15 -5.89 4.67
CA ILE A 123 14.28 -5.84 5.62
C ILE A 123 13.75 -5.93 7.06
N ALA A 124 12.72 -5.17 7.40
CA ALA A 124 12.05 -5.24 8.71
C ALA A 124 11.49 -6.63 8.97
N GLY A 125 10.84 -7.24 7.98
CA GLY A 125 10.30 -8.59 8.06
C GLY A 125 11.37 -9.65 8.33
N CYS A 126 12.47 -9.63 7.59
CA CYS A 126 13.60 -10.53 7.78
C CYS A 126 14.27 -10.35 9.15
N HIS A 127 14.43 -9.11 9.61
CA HIS A 127 15.00 -8.80 10.90
C HIS A 127 14.13 -9.33 12.05
N LEU A 128 12.83 -9.05 12.01
CA LEU A 128 11.86 -9.51 12.99
C LEU A 128 11.74 -11.05 13.01
N GLY A 129 11.69 -11.67 11.83
CA GLY A 129 11.58 -13.12 11.70
C GLY A 129 12.80 -13.88 12.22
N ARG A 130 14.01 -13.30 12.14
CA ARG A 130 15.24 -13.95 12.62
C ARG A 130 15.52 -13.70 14.10
N LYS A 131 15.23 -12.49 14.58
CA LYS A 131 15.68 -12.05 15.91
C LYS A 131 14.65 -12.27 17.02
N HIS A 132 13.38 -12.28 16.67
CA HIS A 132 12.28 -12.31 17.64
C HIS A 132 11.45 -13.60 17.52
N LYS A 133 10.71 -13.92 18.59
CA LYS A 133 9.74 -15.01 18.66
C LYS A 133 8.33 -14.44 18.94
N GLY A 134 7.31 -15.27 18.83
CA GLY A 134 5.92 -14.87 19.14
C GLY A 134 5.33 -13.86 18.15
N SER A 135 4.67 -12.82 18.65
CA SER A 135 3.94 -11.83 17.82
C SER A 135 4.85 -11.07 16.86
N MET A 136 6.08 -10.73 17.29
CA MET A 136 7.07 -10.06 16.45
C MET A 136 7.53 -10.93 15.28
N HIS A 137 7.75 -12.23 15.50
CA HIS A 137 8.08 -13.19 14.43
C HIS A 137 6.93 -13.27 13.40
N GLN A 138 5.68 -13.36 13.89
CA GLN A 138 4.51 -13.42 13.03
C GLN A 138 4.32 -12.14 12.21
N LEU A 139 4.62 -10.97 12.81
CA LEU A 139 4.66 -9.71 12.05
C LEU A 139 5.76 -9.75 10.99
N GLY A 140 6.94 -10.26 11.33
CA GLY A 140 8.04 -10.43 10.38
C GLY A 140 7.63 -11.26 9.16
N THR A 141 6.99 -12.41 9.39
CA THR A 141 6.45 -13.27 8.33
C THR A 141 5.40 -12.55 7.49
N ALA A 142 4.49 -11.80 8.12
CA ALA A 142 3.48 -11.03 7.40
C ALA A 142 4.08 -9.96 6.48
N LEU A 143 5.13 -9.25 6.93
CA LEU A 143 5.83 -8.25 6.11
C LEU A 143 6.59 -8.89 4.93
N ILE A 144 7.17 -10.07 5.11
CA ILE A 144 7.78 -10.82 4.00
C ILE A 144 6.70 -11.24 2.98
N LEU A 145 5.54 -11.69 3.45
CA LEU A 145 4.42 -12.03 2.57
C LEU A 145 3.92 -10.82 1.77
N VAL A 146 3.86 -9.63 2.37
CA VAL A 146 3.54 -8.38 1.64
C VAL A 146 4.50 -8.18 0.47
N PHE A 147 5.81 -8.34 0.71
CA PHE A 147 6.81 -8.21 -0.35
C PHE A 147 6.62 -9.24 -1.46
N ILE A 148 6.45 -10.52 -1.10
CA ILE A 148 6.29 -11.62 -2.07
C ILE A 148 5.04 -11.40 -2.93
N VAL A 149 3.90 -11.08 -2.31
CA VAL A 149 2.63 -10.85 -3.03
C VAL A 149 2.74 -9.61 -3.91
N TRP A 150 3.35 -8.52 -3.41
CA TRP A 150 3.60 -7.35 -4.23
C TRP A 150 4.49 -7.67 -5.45
N LEU A 151 5.59 -8.40 -5.26
CA LEU A 151 6.49 -8.79 -6.34
C LEU A 151 5.78 -9.64 -7.40
N ILE A 152 5.03 -10.65 -6.98
CA ILE A 152 4.33 -11.55 -7.89
C ILE A 152 3.14 -10.86 -8.55
N CYS A 153 2.23 -10.29 -7.76
CA CYS A 153 0.94 -9.81 -8.25
C CYS A 153 1.02 -8.45 -8.96
N VAL A 154 1.95 -7.58 -8.57
CA VAL A 154 2.06 -6.24 -9.16
C VAL A 154 3.11 -6.17 -10.27
N ASN A 155 4.15 -7.02 -10.20
CA ASN A 155 5.25 -6.95 -11.17
C ASN A 155 5.31 -8.17 -12.10
N ILE A 156 5.48 -9.38 -11.54
CA ILE A 156 5.72 -10.58 -12.36
C ILE A 156 4.48 -10.96 -13.17
N LEU A 157 3.34 -11.11 -12.51
CA LEU A 157 2.13 -11.63 -13.13
C LEU A 157 1.59 -10.73 -14.26
N PRO A 158 1.41 -9.41 -14.06
CA PRO A 158 0.99 -8.51 -15.15
C PRO A 158 1.99 -8.46 -16.30
N THR A 159 3.30 -8.43 -16.00
CA THR A 159 4.35 -8.40 -17.01
C THR A 159 4.36 -9.68 -17.83
N THR A 160 4.28 -10.84 -17.20
CA THR A 160 4.25 -12.14 -17.87
C THR A 160 3.01 -12.25 -18.76
N MET A 161 1.83 -11.85 -18.25
CA MET A 161 0.59 -11.87 -19.04
C MET A 161 0.65 -10.91 -20.24
N PHE A 162 1.25 -9.73 -20.07
CA PHE A 162 1.45 -8.79 -21.16
C PHE A 162 2.32 -9.38 -22.28
N TYR A 163 3.44 -10.04 -21.94
CA TYR A 163 4.35 -10.64 -22.91
C TYR A 163 3.80 -11.92 -23.53
N LEU A 164 3.07 -12.77 -22.77
CA LEU A 164 2.59 -14.05 -23.26
C LEU A 164 1.27 -13.94 -24.05
N LEU A 165 0.34 -13.09 -23.58
CA LEU A 165 -1.02 -13.02 -24.13
C LEU A 165 -1.25 -11.73 -24.93
N GLY A 166 -0.38 -10.74 -24.80
CA GLY A 166 -0.56 -9.43 -25.40
C GLY A 166 -1.77 -8.68 -24.85
N ILE A 167 -2.00 -7.48 -25.38
CA ILE A 167 -3.16 -6.63 -25.01
C ILE A 167 -4.47 -7.18 -25.62
N SER A 168 -4.40 -8.20 -26.50
CA SER A 168 -5.55 -8.76 -27.22
C SER A 168 -6.53 -9.59 -26.38
N HIS A 169 -6.18 -9.88 -25.11
CA HIS A 169 -7.02 -10.65 -24.19
C HIS A 169 -7.49 -9.84 -22.99
N PRO A 170 -8.47 -8.91 -23.15
CA PRO A 170 -8.92 -8.02 -22.08
C PRO A 170 -9.47 -8.78 -20.86
N THR A 171 -10.13 -9.92 -21.09
CA THR A 171 -10.70 -10.74 -20.00
C THR A 171 -9.59 -11.32 -19.10
N ALA A 172 -8.50 -11.84 -19.68
CA ALA A 172 -7.38 -12.37 -18.90
C ALA A 172 -6.70 -11.27 -18.09
N PHE A 173 -6.50 -10.07 -18.66
CA PHE A 173 -5.97 -8.92 -17.97
C PHE A 173 -6.87 -8.48 -16.80
N THR A 174 -8.18 -8.47 -17.01
CA THR A 174 -9.17 -8.16 -15.96
C THR A 174 -9.08 -9.17 -14.81
N CYS A 175 -9.02 -10.48 -15.09
CA CYS A 175 -8.85 -11.52 -14.06
C CYS A 175 -7.54 -11.34 -13.25
N VAL A 176 -6.44 -11.04 -13.92
CA VAL A 176 -5.15 -10.78 -13.25
C VAL A 176 -5.22 -9.56 -12.34
N ASN A 177 -5.82 -8.47 -12.81
CA ASN A 177 -6.00 -7.25 -12.00
C ASN A 177 -6.88 -7.51 -10.77
N MET A 178 -7.98 -8.25 -10.92
CA MET A 178 -8.85 -8.62 -9.80
C MET A 178 -8.09 -9.49 -8.78
N PHE A 179 -7.39 -10.52 -9.25
CA PHE A 179 -6.58 -11.39 -8.39
C PHE A 179 -5.48 -10.61 -7.65
N SER A 180 -4.79 -9.72 -8.36
CA SER A 180 -3.76 -8.85 -7.77
C SER A 180 -4.34 -7.93 -6.71
N ALA A 181 -5.47 -7.27 -6.99
CA ALA A 181 -6.14 -6.39 -6.04
C ALA A 181 -6.58 -7.15 -4.78
N PHE A 182 -7.18 -8.34 -4.96
CA PHE A 182 -7.63 -9.19 -3.86
C PHE A 182 -6.46 -9.65 -2.98
N SER A 183 -5.44 -10.23 -3.59
CA SER A 183 -4.26 -10.76 -2.89
C SER A 183 -3.52 -9.67 -2.13
N ASN A 184 -3.28 -8.51 -2.76
CA ASN A 184 -2.63 -7.37 -2.10
C ASN A 184 -3.46 -6.87 -0.92
N THR A 185 -4.77 -6.67 -1.10
CA THR A 185 -5.64 -6.17 -0.02
C THR A 185 -5.61 -7.09 1.20
N LEU A 186 -5.75 -8.40 1.01
CA LEU A 186 -5.74 -9.38 2.10
C LEU A 186 -4.39 -9.38 2.84
N VAL A 187 -3.29 -9.37 2.13
CA VAL A 187 -1.96 -9.43 2.74
C VAL A 187 -1.65 -8.16 3.52
N TYR A 188 -2.03 -6.98 3.02
CA TYR A 188 -1.87 -5.73 3.77
C TYR A 188 -2.75 -5.68 5.01
N ILE A 189 -4.03 -6.11 4.92
CA ILE A 189 -4.92 -6.23 6.08
C ILE A 189 -4.29 -7.16 7.13
N TYR A 190 -3.77 -8.32 6.70
CA TYR A 190 -3.13 -9.27 7.60
C TYR A 190 -1.87 -8.67 8.26
N ALA A 191 -1.00 -8.01 7.51
CA ALA A 191 0.22 -7.39 8.04
C ALA A 191 -0.10 -6.28 9.06
N TYR A 192 -1.07 -5.40 8.77
CA TYR A 192 -1.47 -4.35 9.70
C TYR A 192 -2.23 -4.89 10.91
N TYR A 193 -3.00 -5.95 10.77
CA TYR A 193 -3.59 -6.66 11.91
C TYR A 193 -2.50 -7.24 12.82
N ARG A 194 -1.47 -7.88 12.26
CA ARG A 194 -0.32 -8.38 13.04
C ARG A 194 0.45 -7.25 13.71
N MET A 195 0.66 -6.14 13.03
CA MET A 195 1.28 -4.95 13.61
C MET A 195 0.46 -4.39 14.78
N TYR A 196 -0.85 -4.25 14.62
CA TYR A 196 -1.76 -3.84 15.68
C TYR A 196 -1.68 -4.78 16.91
N ARG A 197 -1.72 -6.09 16.68
CA ARG A 197 -1.57 -7.09 17.76
C ARG A 197 -0.22 -6.95 18.48
N THR A 198 0.84 -6.68 17.74
CA THR A 198 2.19 -6.51 18.30
C THR A 198 2.33 -5.19 19.09
N ILE A 199 1.59 -4.15 18.72
CA ILE A 199 1.58 -2.88 19.45
C ILE A 199 0.85 -3.00 20.79
N ASN A 200 -0.17 -3.86 20.87
CA ASN A 200 -1.03 -3.98 22.07
C ASN A 200 -0.66 -5.15 23.00
N ASN A 201 0.31 -5.97 22.62
CA ASN A 201 0.89 -7.01 23.50
C ASN A 201 2.19 -6.51 24.14
#